data_e7e9b17f5fc2e34ff36be383be35f426
#
_entry.id   e7e9b17f5fc2e34ff36be383be35f426
#
_cell.length_a   1.000
_cell.length_b   1.000
_cell.length_c   1.000
_cell.angle_alpha   90.00
_cell.angle_beta   90.00
_cell.angle_gamma   90.00
#
_symmetry.space_group_name_H-M   'P 1'
#
loop_
_entity.id
_entity.type
_entity.pdbx_description
1 polymer ?
#
loop_
_entity_poly.entity_id
_entity_poly.type
_entity_poly.pdbx_seq_one_letter_code
_entity_poly.pdbx_strand_id
1 'polypeptide(L)'
;MQELLSKHMIGTFAIEIAALTIALSIIGFIGMRLRTKKTGRAHSIRQYLLTASFALFLASILSLTLTPIGSANSVTNPELYYPRFYVGWSWQQAWDLTNGMGLRRFATTVYAQLFFNIAMFIPLGFFTAGCLRWGLRATALSGFALSSFIELSQLTGNWGLAGFTYRTFDVDDIVNNTAGAVLGAVCIWVVRAIQKRRAAK
;
A
#
# COMPACT_ATOMS: atom_id res chain seq x y z
N MET A 1 -28.67 -14.35 2.70
CA MET A 1 -28.44 -13.31 1.69
C MET A 1 -27.11 -12.57 1.95
N GLN A 2 -26.86 -12.04 3.17
CA GLN A 2 -25.59 -11.35 3.51
C GLN A 2 -24.36 -12.26 3.39
N GLU A 3 -24.44 -13.51 3.79
CA GLU A 3 -23.33 -14.48 3.69
C GLU A 3 -22.97 -14.83 2.24
N LEU A 4 -23.96 -14.95 1.36
CA LEU A 4 -23.74 -15.16 -0.08
C LEU A 4 -23.10 -13.94 -0.75
N LEU A 5 -23.53 -12.74 -0.39
CA LEU A 5 -22.94 -11.49 -0.87
C LEU A 5 -21.49 -11.34 -0.41
N SER A 6 -21.19 -11.69 0.84
CA SER A 6 -19.82 -11.64 1.36
C SER A 6 -18.90 -12.66 0.67
N LYS A 7 -19.36 -13.88 0.44
CA LYS A 7 -18.60 -14.90 -0.30
C LYS A 7 -18.34 -14.50 -1.74
N HIS A 8 -19.34 -13.89 -2.41
CA HIS A 8 -19.18 -13.39 -3.77
C HIS A 8 -18.16 -12.26 -3.83
N MET A 9 -18.20 -11.31 -2.91
CA MET A 9 -17.23 -10.23 -2.82
C MET A 9 -15.81 -10.75 -2.59
N ILE A 10 -15.62 -11.67 -1.64
CA ILE A 10 -14.31 -12.27 -1.37
C ILE A 10 -13.77 -12.99 -2.61
N GLY A 11 -14.63 -13.72 -3.33
CA GLY A 11 -14.25 -14.38 -4.58
C GLY A 11 -13.82 -13.39 -5.65
N THR A 12 -14.53 -12.29 -5.83
CA THR A 12 -14.18 -11.23 -6.80
C THR A 12 -12.83 -10.60 -6.47
N PHE A 13 -12.59 -10.22 -5.22
CA PHE A 13 -11.30 -9.71 -4.77
C PHE A 13 -10.16 -10.69 -5.00
N ALA A 14 -10.36 -11.97 -4.71
CA ALA A 14 -9.33 -12.98 -4.92
C ALA A 14 -8.97 -13.13 -6.42
N ILE A 15 -9.96 -13.08 -7.30
CA ILE A 15 -9.75 -13.12 -8.76
C ILE A 15 -9.00 -11.87 -9.23
N GLU A 16 -9.38 -10.68 -8.78
CA GLU A 16 -8.69 -9.43 -9.13
C GLU A 16 -7.23 -9.45 -8.68
N ILE A 17 -6.97 -9.82 -7.43
CA ILE A 17 -5.60 -9.92 -6.90
C ILE A 17 -4.79 -10.93 -7.72
N ALA A 18 -5.36 -12.08 -8.06
CA ALA A 18 -4.68 -13.09 -8.85
C ALA A 18 -4.36 -12.58 -10.27
N ALA A 19 -5.32 -11.97 -10.95
CA ALA A 19 -5.15 -11.43 -12.30
C ALA A 19 -4.10 -10.30 -12.33
N LEU A 20 -4.16 -9.36 -11.39
CA LEU A 20 -3.18 -8.28 -11.27
C LEU A 20 -1.79 -8.83 -10.90
N THR A 21 -1.71 -9.83 -10.02
CA THR A 21 -0.44 -10.46 -9.66
C THR A 21 0.23 -11.11 -10.87
N ILE A 22 -0.55 -11.82 -11.69
CA ILE A 22 -0.04 -12.44 -12.92
C ILE A 22 0.45 -11.36 -13.89
N ALA A 23 -0.35 -10.34 -14.14
CA ALA A 23 0.00 -9.25 -15.06
C ALA A 23 1.29 -8.52 -14.62
N LEU A 24 1.37 -8.12 -13.35
CA LEU A 24 2.54 -7.45 -12.78
C LEU A 24 3.79 -8.34 -12.76
N SER A 25 3.62 -9.65 -12.50
CA SER A 25 4.72 -10.62 -12.55
C SER A 25 5.26 -10.77 -13.97
N ILE A 26 4.39 -10.85 -14.97
CA ILE A 26 4.78 -10.91 -16.39
C ILE A 26 5.59 -9.66 -16.77
N ILE A 27 5.10 -8.47 -16.42
CA ILE A 27 5.80 -7.20 -16.67
C ILE A 27 7.19 -7.21 -16.01
N GLY A 28 7.26 -7.61 -14.73
CA GLY A 28 8.52 -7.73 -14.00
C GLY A 28 9.50 -8.72 -14.66
N PHE A 29 9.01 -9.88 -15.08
CA PHE A 29 9.85 -10.91 -15.72
C PHE A 29 10.32 -10.48 -17.12
N ILE A 30 9.48 -9.77 -17.89
CA ILE A 30 9.90 -9.16 -19.16
C ILE A 30 11.02 -8.14 -18.89
N GLY A 31 10.86 -7.26 -17.92
CA GLY A 31 11.89 -6.29 -17.53
C GLY A 31 13.21 -6.97 -17.13
N MET A 32 13.14 -8.06 -16.36
CA MET A 32 14.32 -8.85 -15.99
C MET A 32 14.97 -9.49 -17.23
N ARG A 33 14.20 -10.04 -18.16
CA ARG A 33 14.73 -10.61 -19.40
C ARG A 33 15.39 -9.56 -20.30
N LEU A 34 14.78 -8.39 -20.44
CA LEU A 34 15.38 -7.27 -21.19
C LEU A 34 16.70 -6.82 -20.58
N ARG A 35 16.76 -6.74 -19.24
CA ARG A 35 18.00 -6.43 -18.53
C ARG A 35 19.07 -7.51 -18.71
N THR A 36 18.71 -8.79 -18.67
CA THR A 36 19.64 -9.90 -18.97
C THR A 36 20.23 -9.77 -20.38
N LYS A 37 19.38 -9.48 -21.39
CA LYS A 37 19.86 -9.26 -22.78
C LYS A 37 20.84 -8.09 -22.86
N LYS A 38 20.60 -7.01 -22.09
CA LYS A 38 21.46 -5.80 -22.11
C LYS A 38 22.76 -5.98 -21.34
N THR A 39 22.75 -6.73 -20.23
CA THR A 39 23.90 -6.82 -19.30
C THR A 39 24.63 -8.15 -19.36
N GLY A 40 24.11 -9.16 -20.04
CA GLY A 40 24.62 -10.53 -20.06
C GLY A 40 24.47 -11.30 -18.74
N ARG A 41 23.89 -10.68 -17.70
CA ARG A 41 23.77 -11.29 -16.36
C ARG A 41 22.40 -11.93 -16.18
N ALA A 42 22.38 -13.26 -16.03
CA ALA A 42 21.16 -13.99 -15.71
C ALA A 42 20.66 -13.67 -14.27
N HIS A 43 19.36 -13.68 -14.11
CA HIS A 43 18.72 -13.53 -12.80
C HIS A 43 18.57 -14.88 -12.11
N SER A 44 18.74 -14.89 -10.78
CA SER A 44 18.55 -16.09 -9.97
C SER A 44 17.06 -16.36 -9.72
N ILE A 45 16.71 -17.61 -9.40
CA ILE A 45 15.35 -18.00 -9.00
C ILE A 45 14.83 -17.14 -7.84
N ARG A 46 15.70 -16.80 -6.88
CA ARG A 46 15.36 -15.90 -5.77
C ARG A 46 14.85 -14.53 -6.25
N GLN A 47 15.47 -13.96 -7.29
CA GLN A 47 15.04 -12.68 -7.86
C GLN A 47 13.67 -12.78 -8.52
N TYR A 48 13.37 -13.88 -9.22
CA TYR A 48 12.04 -14.13 -9.77
C TYR A 48 10.99 -14.26 -8.67
N LEU A 49 11.27 -15.02 -7.62
CA LEU A 49 10.37 -15.15 -6.47
C LEU A 49 10.11 -13.81 -5.77
N LEU A 50 11.15 -13.01 -5.55
CA LEU A 50 11.00 -11.66 -4.98
C LEU A 50 10.15 -10.74 -5.86
N THR A 51 10.33 -10.81 -7.19
CA THR A 51 9.51 -10.04 -8.13
C THR A 51 8.05 -10.47 -8.09
N ALA A 52 7.77 -11.77 -8.06
CA ALA A 52 6.42 -12.30 -7.93
C ALA A 52 5.77 -11.93 -6.59
N SER A 53 6.52 -12.02 -5.48
CA SER A 53 6.04 -11.60 -4.15
C SER A 53 5.73 -10.11 -4.10
N PHE A 54 6.53 -9.28 -4.77
CA PHE A 54 6.27 -7.85 -4.85
C PHE A 54 5.08 -7.53 -5.76
N ALA A 55 4.90 -8.28 -6.85
CA ALA A 55 3.72 -8.19 -7.70
C ALA A 55 2.43 -8.54 -6.92
N LEU A 56 2.46 -9.59 -6.12
CA LEU A 56 1.35 -9.96 -5.22
C LEU A 56 1.05 -8.84 -4.21
N PHE A 57 2.08 -8.28 -3.61
CA PHE A 57 1.95 -7.17 -2.68
C PHE A 57 1.30 -5.94 -3.35
N LEU A 58 1.78 -5.52 -4.53
CA LEU A 58 1.19 -4.39 -5.26
C LEU A 58 -0.26 -4.68 -5.68
N ALA A 59 -0.52 -5.87 -6.20
CA ALA A 59 -1.87 -6.29 -6.58
C ALA A 59 -2.83 -6.24 -5.38
N SER A 60 -2.39 -6.72 -4.21
CA SER A 60 -3.19 -6.69 -2.99
C SER A 60 -3.51 -5.25 -2.56
N ILE A 61 -2.52 -4.36 -2.54
CA ILE A 61 -2.75 -2.95 -2.20
C ILE A 61 -3.72 -2.30 -3.19
N LEU A 62 -3.46 -2.43 -4.49
CA LEU A 62 -4.29 -1.80 -5.51
C LEU A 62 -5.73 -2.32 -5.47
N SER A 63 -5.93 -3.62 -5.32
CA SER A 63 -7.28 -4.18 -5.18
C SER A 63 -7.98 -3.69 -3.91
N LEU A 64 -7.29 -3.71 -2.75
CA LEU A 64 -7.88 -3.26 -1.48
C LEU A 64 -8.22 -1.75 -1.47
N THR A 65 -7.48 -0.94 -2.21
CA THR A 65 -7.64 0.51 -2.19
C THR A 65 -8.45 1.06 -3.36
N LEU A 66 -8.41 0.41 -4.53
CA LEU A 66 -9.02 0.93 -5.75
C LEU A 66 -10.29 0.20 -6.17
N THR A 67 -10.61 -0.98 -5.59
CA THR A 67 -11.88 -1.64 -5.90
C THR A 67 -13.02 -0.91 -5.19
N PRO A 68 -13.99 -0.33 -5.92
CA PRO A 68 -15.13 0.32 -5.33
C PRO A 68 -16.01 -0.67 -4.56
N ILE A 69 -16.29 -0.38 -3.29
CA ILE A 69 -17.21 -1.16 -2.47
C ILE A 69 -18.57 -0.44 -2.47
N GLY A 70 -19.58 -1.08 -3.03
CA GLY A 70 -20.92 -0.52 -3.12
C GLY A 70 -21.25 0.06 -4.50
N SER A 71 -22.29 0.88 -4.55
CA SER A 71 -22.76 1.58 -5.75
C SER A 71 -23.08 3.04 -5.43
N ALA A 72 -23.28 3.87 -6.45
CA ALA A 72 -23.68 5.26 -6.27
C ALA A 72 -24.94 5.40 -5.36
N ASN A 73 -25.87 4.45 -5.45
CA ASN A 73 -27.08 4.44 -4.63
C ASN A 73 -26.86 4.00 -3.18
N SER A 74 -25.70 3.41 -2.88
CA SER A 74 -25.30 3.03 -1.50
C SER A 74 -24.61 4.15 -0.74
N VAL A 75 -24.27 5.25 -1.40
CA VAL A 75 -23.68 6.44 -0.77
C VAL A 75 -24.81 7.22 -0.10
N THR A 76 -25.05 6.94 1.17
CA THR A 76 -26.13 7.56 1.95
C THR A 76 -25.79 8.96 2.45
N ASN A 77 -24.51 9.30 2.54
CA ASN A 77 -24.03 10.60 3.02
C ASN A 77 -22.78 11.05 2.25
N PRO A 78 -22.92 11.86 1.19
CA PRO A 78 -21.81 12.37 0.40
C PRO A 78 -20.80 13.20 1.21
N GLU A 79 -21.24 13.84 2.31
CA GLU A 79 -20.39 14.67 3.16
C GLU A 79 -19.26 13.87 3.83
N LEU A 80 -19.44 12.55 3.99
CA LEU A 80 -18.39 11.68 4.53
C LEU A 80 -17.18 11.52 3.59
N TYR A 81 -17.33 11.90 2.33
CA TYR A 81 -16.30 11.77 1.29
C TYR A 81 -15.64 13.09 0.91
N TYR A 82 -15.82 14.16 1.71
CA TYR A 82 -15.10 15.41 1.47
C TYR A 82 -13.60 15.25 1.64
N PRO A 83 -12.81 15.75 0.68
CA PRO A 83 -11.37 15.65 0.73
C PRO A 83 -10.78 16.33 1.98
N ARG A 84 -9.80 15.71 2.59
CA ARG A 84 -9.08 16.17 3.78
C ARG A 84 -7.68 16.59 3.39
N PHE A 85 -7.46 17.90 3.25
CA PHE A 85 -6.17 18.46 2.81
C PHE A 85 -5.28 18.94 3.97
N TYR A 86 -5.76 18.86 5.21
CA TYR A 86 -5.00 19.30 6.38
C TYR A 86 -4.25 18.12 7.00
N VAL A 87 -2.92 18.24 7.07
CA VAL A 87 -2.05 17.21 7.68
C VAL A 87 -2.29 17.15 9.19
N GLY A 88 -2.49 15.94 9.72
CA GLY A 88 -2.78 15.70 11.13
C GLY A 88 -4.27 15.65 11.46
N TRP A 89 -5.16 15.90 10.49
CA TRP A 89 -6.60 15.92 10.72
C TRP A 89 -7.13 14.56 11.22
N SER A 90 -6.74 13.49 10.57
CA SER A 90 -7.18 12.14 10.92
C SER A 90 -6.63 11.68 12.27
N TRP A 91 -5.40 12.08 12.61
CA TRP A 91 -4.81 11.84 13.93
C TRP A 91 -5.51 12.64 15.04
N GLN A 92 -5.82 13.92 14.78
CA GLN A 92 -6.56 14.76 15.70
C GLN A 92 -7.98 14.22 15.91
N GLN A 93 -8.68 13.88 14.84
CA GLN A 93 -10.01 13.27 14.93
C GLN A 93 -9.99 11.97 15.75
N ALA A 94 -8.99 11.10 15.50
CA ALA A 94 -8.84 9.87 16.29
C ALA A 94 -8.61 10.17 17.78
N TRP A 95 -7.83 11.20 18.09
CA TRP A 95 -7.61 11.63 19.45
C TRP A 95 -8.89 12.11 20.12
N ASP A 96 -9.66 12.97 19.44
CA ASP A 96 -10.89 13.58 19.99
C ASP A 96 -11.99 12.52 20.19
N LEU A 97 -12.18 11.62 19.22
CA LEU A 97 -13.16 10.53 19.30
C LEU A 97 -12.84 9.51 20.43
N THR A 98 -11.60 9.43 20.85
CA THR A 98 -11.15 8.48 21.88
C THR A 98 -10.75 9.19 23.17
N ASN A 99 -11.21 10.42 23.37
CA ASN A 99 -10.92 11.19 24.57
C ASN A 99 -11.41 10.43 25.83
N GLY A 100 -10.59 10.41 26.87
CA GLY A 100 -10.89 9.68 28.12
C GLY A 100 -10.58 8.18 28.08
N MET A 101 -10.27 7.57 26.93
CA MET A 101 -10.03 6.11 26.81
C MET A 101 -8.63 5.66 27.28
N GLY A 102 -7.73 6.58 27.62
CA GLY A 102 -6.34 6.26 27.97
C GLY A 102 -5.64 5.43 26.87
N LEU A 103 -4.84 4.43 27.24
CA LEU A 103 -4.14 3.56 26.28
C LEU A 103 -5.06 2.67 25.44
N ARG A 104 -6.31 2.43 25.89
CA ARG A 104 -7.28 1.62 25.14
C ARG A 104 -7.63 2.25 23.80
N ARG A 105 -7.41 3.57 23.60
CA ARG A 105 -7.64 4.27 22.32
C ARG A 105 -6.92 3.62 21.16
N PHE A 106 -5.71 3.11 21.36
CA PHE A 106 -4.93 2.49 20.32
C PHE A 106 -5.48 1.14 19.80
N ALA A 107 -6.41 0.55 20.56
CA ALA A 107 -7.13 -0.65 20.13
C ALA A 107 -8.45 -0.34 19.40
N THR A 108 -8.77 0.93 19.15
CA THR A 108 -9.96 1.31 18.39
C THR A 108 -9.74 1.18 16.88
N THR A 109 -10.83 1.00 16.14
CA THR A 109 -10.79 0.89 14.68
C THR A 109 -10.20 2.13 14.02
N VAL A 110 -10.38 3.31 14.61
CA VAL A 110 -9.85 4.59 14.10
C VAL A 110 -8.33 4.57 14.08
N TYR A 111 -7.69 4.21 15.20
CA TYR A 111 -6.22 4.07 15.26
C TYR A 111 -5.72 2.87 14.45
N ALA A 112 -6.47 1.76 14.45
CA ALA A 112 -6.13 0.60 13.63
C ALA A 112 -6.02 0.98 12.14
N GLN A 113 -6.89 1.85 11.63
CA GLN A 113 -6.84 2.34 10.25
C GLN A 113 -5.57 3.16 9.99
N LEU A 114 -5.22 4.10 10.89
CA LEU A 114 -4.00 4.90 10.76
C LEU A 114 -2.73 4.04 10.76
N PHE A 115 -2.64 3.09 11.69
CA PHE A 115 -1.51 2.16 11.76
C PHE A 115 -1.48 1.18 10.58
N PHE A 116 -2.64 0.77 10.07
CA PHE A 116 -2.72 -0.09 8.89
C PHE A 116 -2.14 0.59 7.65
N ASN A 117 -2.40 1.87 7.44
CA ASN A 117 -1.81 2.63 6.34
C ASN A 117 -0.28 2.62 6.42
N ILE A 118 0.29 2.86 7.62
CA ILE A 118 1.74 2.75 7.82
C ILE A 118 2.22 1.32 7.52
N ALA A 119 1.59 0.32 8.12
CA ALA A 119 1.99 -1.08 8.01
C ALA A 119 1.92 -1.61 6.58
N MET A 120 0.89 -1.19 5.84
CA MET A 120 0.64 -1.60 4.47
C MET A 120 1.79 -1.23 3.51
N PHE A 121 2.53 -0.13 3.78
CA PHE A 121 3.63 0.31 2.93
C PHE A 121 5.02 -0.15 3.39
N ILE A 122 5.15 -0.78 4.55
CA ILE A 122 6.43 -1.35 5.01
C ILE A 122 7.06 -2.31 3.98
N PRO A 123 6.31 -3.23 3.33
CA PRO A 123 6.87 -4.11 2.30
C PRO A 123 7.44 -3.36 1.08
N LEU A 124 6.87 -2.21 0.71
CA LEU A 124 7.44 -1.35 -0.34
C LEU A 124 8.86 -0.90 0.04
N GLY A 125 9.06 -0.47 1.28
CA GLY A 125 10.37 -0.09 1.81
C GLY A 125 11.36 -1.25 1.83
N PHE A 126 10.92 -2.43 2.24
CA PHE A 126 11.73 -3.65 2.19
C PHE A 126 12.18 -3.97 0.77
N PHE A 127 11.30 -3.87 -0.21
CA PHE A 127 11.61 -4.17 -1.60
C PHE A 127 12.56 -3.12 -2.20
N THR A 128 12.25 -1.83 -2.06
CA THR A 128 13.04 -0.75 -2.65
C THR A 128 14.44 -0.68 -2.03
N ALA A 129 14.59 -0.69 -0.72
CA ALA A 129 15.88 -0.69 -0.05
C ALA A 129 16.58 -2.05 -0.08
N GLY A 130 15.81 -3.15 0.03
CA GLY A 130 16.33 -4.52 0.08
C GLY A 130 16.77 -5.06 -1.27
N CYS A 131 15.91 -4.98 -2.26
CA CYS A 131 16.11 -5.59 -3.59
C CYS A 131 16.70 -4.60 -4.59
N LEU A 132 16.13 -3.39 -4.66
CA LEU A 132 16.57 -2.35 -5.61
C LEU A 132 17.78 -1.56 -5.09
N ARG A 133 18.07 -1.66 -3.79
CA ARG A 133 19.14 -0.92 -3.11
C ARG A 133 19.00 0.60 -3.22
N TRP A 134 17.75 1.07 -3.24
CA TRP A 134 17.48 2.50 -3.25
C TRP A 134 17.84 3.15 -1.92
N GLY A 135 18.23 4.42 -1.98
CA GLY A 135 18.43 5.24 -0.80
C GLY A 135 17.10 5.75 -0.23
N LEU A 136 17.16 6.42 0.93
CA LEU A 136 15.99 6.91 1.66
C LEU A 136 15.09 7.80 0.81
N ARG A 137 15.70 8.77 0.09
CA ARG A 137 14.94 9.71 -0.76
C ARG A 137 14.15 9.00 -1.84
N ALA A 138 14.77 8.05 -2.56
CA ALA A 138 14.09 7.31 -3.62
C ALA A 138 12.98 6.41 -3.06
N THR A 139 13.19 5.78 -1.89
CA THR A 139 12.17 4.99 -1.22
C THR A 139 11.00 5.87 -0.75
N ALA A 140 11.28 7.01 -0.10
CA ALA A 140 10.24 7.94 0.32
C ALA A 140 9.42 8.47 -0.87
N LEU A 141 10.11 8.85 -1.97
CA LEU A 141 9.44 9.30 -3.19
C LEU A 141 8.58 8.20 -3.82
N SER A 142 9.01 6.93 -3.76
CA SER A 142 8.17 5.83 -4.27
C SER A 142 6.92 5.60 -3.41
N GLY A 143 7.05 5.70 -2.08
CA GLY A 143 5.92 5.64 -1.16
C GLY A 143 4.94 6.78 -1.39
N PHE A 144 5.46 8.01 -1.47
CA PHE A 144 4.67 9.20 -1.76
C PHE A 144 3.94 9.10 -3.11
N ALA A 145 4.65 8.70 -4.18
CA ALA A 145 4.06 8.61 -5.51
C ALA A 145 2.96 7.54 -5.60
N LEU A 146 3.20 6.34 -5.03
CA LEU A 146 2.19 5.28 -5.03
C LEU A 146 0.98 5.68 -4.18
N SER A 147 1.20 6.27 -2.99
CA SER A 147 0.11 6.71 -2.14
C SER A 147 -0.69 7.84 -2.77
N SER A 148 -0.02 8.85 -3.34
CA SER A 148 -0.69 9.93 -4.06
C SER A 148 -1.51 9.41 -5.25
N PHE A 149 -1.00 8.42 -5.98
CA PHE A 149 -1.76 7.78 -7.05
C PHE A 149 -3.04 7.11 -6.53
N ILE A 150 -2.95 6.40 -5.41
CA ILE A 150 -4.10 5.76 -4.76
C ILE A 150 -5.13 6.83 -4.34
N GLU A 151 -4.69 7.85 -3.61
CA GLU A 151 -5.57 8.92 -3.11
C GLU A 151 -6.25 9.70 -4.24
N LEU A 152 -5.51 10.05 -5.30
CA LEU A 152 -6.08 10.71 -6.47
C LEU A 152 -7.06 9.81 -7.23
N SER A 153 -6.79 8.51 -7.30
CA SER A 153 -7.72 7.56 -7.90
C SER A 153 -9.02 7.47 -7.08
N GLN A 154 -8.93 7.47 -5.76
CA GLN A 154 -10.10 7.47 -4.87
C GLN A 154 -10.90 8.76 -4.98
N LEU A 155 -10.23 9.91 -4.99
CA LEU A 155 -10.84 11.22 -5.15
C LEU A 155 -11.65 11.35 -6.45
N THR A 156 -11.13 10.79 -7.52
CA THR A 156 -11.74 10.88 -8.87
C THR A 156 -12.68 9.72 -9.19
N GLY A 157 -12.97 8.83 -8.23
CA GLY A 157 -13.73 7.61 -8.50
C GLY A 157 -13.05 6.74 -9.56
N ASN A 158 -11.74 6.45 -9.38
CA ASN A 158 -10.90 5.75 -10.34
C ASN A 158 -10.88 6.42 -11.72
N TRP A 159 -10.60 7.71 -11.75
CA TRP A 159 -10.54 8.50 -12.98
C TRP A 159 -11.86 8.51 -13.75
N GLY A 160 -12.99 8.47 -13.01
CA GLY A 160 -14.34 8.44 -13.55
C GLY A 160 -14.89 7.05 -13.89
N LEU A 161 -14.08 6.00 -13.77
CA LEU A 161 -14.51 4.63 -14.09
C LEU A 161 -15.56 4.08 -13.12
N ALA A 162 -15.51 4.50 -11.84
CA ALA A 162 -16.49 4.08 -10.84
C ALA A 162 -17.80 4.85 -10.92
N GLY A 163 -17.82 6.03 -11.56
CA GLY A 163 -18.99 6.90 -11.65
C GLY A 163 -19.37 7.59 -10.35
N PHE A 164 -18.69 7.31 -9.24
CA PHE A 164 -18.91 7.93 -7.93
C PHE A 164 -17.65 7.89 -7.07
N THR A 165 -17.52 8.82 -6.11
CA THR A 165 -16.47 8.79 -5.11
C THR A 165 -16.85 7.78 -4.02
N TYR A 166 -15.99 6.79 -3.77
CA TYR A 166 -16.25 5.69 -2.83
C TYR A 166 -15.34 5.69 -1.59
N ARG A 167 -14.36 6.58 -1.55
CA ARG A 167 -13.46 6.82 -0.41
C ARG A 167 -13.11 8.29 -0.30
N THR A 168 -12.83 8.73 0.92
CA THR A 168 -12.32 10.07 1.21
C THR A 168 -10.86 10.17 0.80
N PHE A 169 -10.51 11.22 0.04
CA PHE A 169 -9.12 11.63 -0.13
C PHE A 169 -8.58 12.14 1.21
N ASP A 170 -7.43 11.63 1.66
CA ASP A 170 -6.83 12.03 2.93
C ASP A 170 -5.31 12.20 2.79
N VAL A 171 -4.85 13.43 3.03
CA VAL A 171 -3.40 13.75 3.03
C VAL A 171 -2.65 12.96 4.11
N ASP A 172 -3.29 12.65 5.24
CA ASP A 172 -2.66 11.84 6.29
C ASP A 172 -2.37 10.41 5.81
N ASP A 173 -3.17 9.86 4.90
CA ASP A 173 -2.89 8.56 4.31
C ASP A 173 -1.62 8.61 3.45
N ILE A 174 -1.39 9.71 2.70
CA ILE A 174 -0.15 9.89 1.95
C ILE A 174 1.06 9.95 2.89
N VAL A 175 0.95 10.67 3.99
CA VAL A 175 2.02 10.79 4.99
C VAL A 175 2.28 9.46 5.68
N ASN A 176 1.23 8.76 6.14
CA ASN A 176 1.32 7.49 6.84
C ASN A 176 1.91 6.39 5.95
N ASN A 177 1.45 6.28 4.71
CA ASN A 177 1.95 5.33 3.73
C ASN A 177 3.42 5.59 3.38
N THR A 178 3.80 6.86 3.19
CA THR A 178 5.20 7.24 2.96
C THR A 178 6.08 6.90 4.16
N ALA A 179 5.60 7.19 5.38
CA ALA A 179 6.29 6.81 6.62
C ALA A 179 6.49 5.29 6.72
N GLY A 180 5.48 4.49 6.35
CA GLY A 180 5.58 3.04 6.27
C GLY A 180 6.70 2.57 5.34
N ALA A 181 6.79 3.12 4.12
CA ALA A 181 7.87 2.80 3.19
C ALA A 181 9.26 3.16 3.77
N VAL A 182 9.37 4.32 4.41
CA VAL A 182 10.62 4.75 5.09
C VAL A 182 10.98 3.79 6.23
N LEU A 183 10.03 3.41 7.07
CA LEU A 183 10.25 2.44 8.15
C LEU A 183 10.74 1.09 7.62
N GLY A 184 10.15 0.58 6.54
CA GLY A 184 10.62 -0.64 5.89
C GLY A 184 12.07 -0.55 5.41
N ALA A 185 12.48 0.58 4.82
CA ALA A 185 13.86 0.81 4.41
C ALA A 185 14.82 0.86 5.60
N VAL A 186 14.44 1.57 6.67
CA VAL A 186 15.23 1.65 7.90
C VAL A 186 15.46 0.27 8.51
N CYS A 187 14.43 -0.56 8.59
CA CYS A 187 14.57 -1.95 9.07
C CYS A 187 15.60 -2.74 8.27
N ILE A 188 15.60 -2.66 6.94
CA ILE A 188 16.59 -3.34 6.09
C ILE A 188 18.01 -2.82 6.36
N TRP A 189 18.20 -1.53 6.55
CA TRP A 189 19.52 -0.98 6.83
C TRP A 189 20.04 -1.38 8.20
N VAL A 190 19.17 -1.41 9.20
CA VAL A 190 19.53 -1.91 10.54
C VAL A 190 19.96 -3.37 10.47
N VAL A 191 19.19 -4.23 9.80
CA VAL A 191 19.54 -5.64 9.61
C VAL A 191 20.91 -5.79 8.92
N ARG A 192 21.15 -5.04 7.84
CA ARG A 192 22.45 -5.06 7.14
C ARG A 192 23.61 -4.57 8.01
N ALA A 193 23.40 -3.54 8.82
CA ALA A 193 24.43 -3.04 9.74
C ALA A 193 24.79 -4.08 10.79
N ILE A 194 23.79 -4.77 11.35
CA ILE A 194 24.02 -5.87 12.32
C ILE A 194 24.78 -7.03 11.67
N GLN A 195 24.38 -7.45 10.46
CA GLN A 195 25.05 -8.53 9.73
C GLN A 195 26.50 -8.19 9.44
N LYS A 196 26.79 -6.96 9.00
CA LYS A 196 28.16 -6.49 8.76
C LYS A 196 29.01 -6.51 10.03
N ARG A 197 28.46 -6.09 11.17
CA ARG A 197 29.16 -6.13 12.46
C ARG A 197 29.48 -7.57 12.92
N ARG A 198 28.57 -8.52 12.66
CA ARG A 198 28.78 -9.95 13.00
C ARG A 198 29.82 -10.61 12.11
N ALA A 199 29.93 -10.23 10.85
CA ALA A 199 30.89 -10.76 9.91
C ALA A 199 32.32 -10.19 10.13
N ALA A 200 32.45 -9.12 10.91
CA ALA A 200 33.73 -8.46 11.25
C ALA A 200 34.31 -8.94 12.60
N LYS A 201 33.62 -9.81 13.30
CA LYS A 201 34.07 -10.51 14.53
C LYS A 201 34.48 -11.93 14.22
#